data_caf4e048fbd3d9ec8af1417a4b069e10
#
_entry.id   caf4e048fbd3d9ec8af1417a4b069e10
#
_cell.length_a   1.000
_cell.length_b   1.000
_cell.length_c   1.000
_cell.angle_alpha   90.00
_cell.angle_beta   90.00
_cell.angle_gamma   90.00
#
_symmetry.space_group_name_H-M   'P 1'
#
loop_
_entity.id
_entity.type
_entity.pdbx_description
1 polymer ?
#
loop_
_entity_poly.entity_id
_entity_poly.type
_entity_poly.pdbx_seq_one_letter_code
_entity_poly.pdbx_strand_id
1 'polypeptide(L)'
;MTQFDEQLTQELFEKNLITENQFQEVKEYRNLNIFSLNVELKLLLSLAVLMFTTGIGILIYDNIDSIGHIALLAILFIVTCGCFYYCFKNSKGFQKNETTSESPFLEYVVLTANVLTCIFIGYLQFKYEAFGTHYGLATLVPTIVSFGCAYYFDNKSVLTIAVTGLAAYVGLSVTPQDIFNDNNNFYANQSLSYSAVFLSVLLVLWTTYSYKINLKTHFALVYLTFALHIISVACISNMVGDELTWLFFTLILAGSSVYFYKASYQQKSISLYVFMIIYAFIGLNILLFRIFDHIDLDDFWELLILILPIYAIGSIVMFIRLIKKFNKEISK
;
A
#
# COMPACT_ATOMS: atom_id res chain seq x y z
N MET A 1 -17.75 20.35 -0.27
CA MET A 1 -18.74 19.65 0.55
C MET A 1 -19.90 19.25 -0.35
N THR A 2 -20.20 17.98 -0.44
CA THR A 2 -20.99 17.39 -1.51
C THR A 2 -22.49 17.38 -1.17
N GLN A 3 -23.38 17.49 -2.16
CA GLN A 3 -24.84 17.25 -2.05
C GLN A 3 -25.18 15.99 -1.24
N PHE A 4 -24.27 15.05 -1.15
CA PHE A 4 -24.37 13.83 -0.36
C PHE A 4 -24.45 14.08 1.15
N ASP A 5 -23.72 15.05 1.67
CA ASP A 5 -23.71 15.36 3.11
C ASP A 5 -25.00 16.09 3.56
N GLU A 6 -25.65 16.83 2.66
CA GLU A 6 -26.95 17.45 2.94
C GLU A 6 -28.06 16.40 3.02
N GLN A 7 -28.08 15.47 2.07
CA GLN A 7 -29.06 14.40 2.07
C GLN A 7 -28.91 13.49 3.30
N LEU A 8 -27.67 13.21 3.70
CA LEU A 8 -27.41 12.37 4.87
C LEU A 8 -27.88 13.02 6.18
N THR A 9 -27.66 14.33 6.34
CA THR A 9 -28.11 15.06 7.54
C THR A 9 -29.64 15.15 7.58
N GLN A 10 -30.28 15.30 6.43
CA GLN A 10 -31.73 15.31 6.33
C GLN A 10 -32.34 13.95 6.60
N GLU A 11 -31.73 12.87 6.11
CA GLU A 11 -32.14 11.49 6.45
C GLU A 11 -32.00 11.17 7.95
N LEU A 12 -30.93 11.66 8.59
CA LEU A 12 -30.74 11.48 10.03
C LEU A 12 -31.80 12.21 10.85
N PHE A 13 -32.22 13.38 10.41
CA PHE A 13 -33.30 14.13 11.03
C PHE A 13 -34.66 13.44 10.81
N GLU A 14 -34.99 13.04 9.58
CA GLU A 14 -36.23 12.34 9.25
C GLU A 14 -36.37 10.98 9.98
N LYS A 15 -35.24 10.32 10.27
CA LYS A 15 -35.20 9.07 11.07
C LYS A 15 -35.21 9.32 12.58
N ASN A 16 -35.37 10.56 13.05
CA ASN A 16 -35.32 10.96 14.46
C ASN A 16 -34.03 10.54 15.20
N LEU A 17 -32.91 10.41 14.47
CA LEU A 17 -31.61 10.08 15.05
C LEU A 17 -30.85 11.30 15.57
N ILE A 18 -31.24 12.50 15.14
CA ILE A 18 -30.72 13.77 15.62
C ILE A 18 -31.92 14.69 16.01
N THR A 19 -31.72 15.50 17.04
CA THR A 19 -32.72 16.47 17.49
C THR A 19 -32.76 17.69 16.59
N GLU A 20 -33.87 18.45 16.61
CA GLU A 20 -34.05 19.72 15.86
C GLU A 20 -32.90 20.70 16.14
N ASN A 21 -32.46 20.83 17.39
CA ASN A 21 -31.34 21.69 17.75
C ASN A 21 -30.03 21.26 17.11
N GLN A 22 -29.75 19.95 17.10
CA GLN A 22 -28.56 19.39 16.44
C GLN A 22 -28.60 19.57 14.92
N PHE A 23 -29.80 19.43 14.32
CA PHE A 23 -29.99 19.68 12.89
C PHE A 23 -29.74 21.15 12.53
N GLN A 24 -30.22 22.08 13.33
CA GLN A 24 -30.01 23.53 13.13
C GLN A 24 -28.54 23.89 13.38
N GLU A 25 -27.88 23.38 14.40
CA GLU A 25 -26.45 23.58 14.63
C GLU A 25 -25.61 23.11 13.44
N VAL A 26 -25.87 21.92 12.87
CA VAL A 26 -25.18 21.42 11.70
C VAL A 26 -25.41 22.33 10.49
N LYS A 27 -26.64 22.84 10.33
CA LYS A 27 -26.99 23.74 9.24
C LYS A 27 -26.33 25.11 9.38
N GLU A 28 -26.26 25.66 10.60
CA GLU A 28 -25.52 26.91 10.89
C GLU A 28 -24.02 26.75 10.66
N TYR A 29 -23.42 25.61 11.12
CA TYR A 29 -22.00 25.31 10.87
C TYR A 29 -21.69 25.22 9.38
N ARG A 30 -22.61 24.70 8.58
CA ARG A 30 -22.47 24.66 7.11
C ARG A 30 -22.55 26.03 6.46
N ASN A 31 -23.45 26.89 6.93
CA ASN A 31 -23.61 28.24 6.40
C ASN A 31 -22.40 29.15 6.69
N LEU A 32 -21.54 28.76 7.65
CA LEU A 32 -20.30 29.49 7.95
C LEU A 32 -19.22 29.31 6.85
N ASN A 33 -19.50 28.53 5.80
CA ASN A 33 -18.54 28.24 4.72
C ASN A 33 -17.14 27.85 5.23
N ILE A 34 -17.08 27.14 6.37
CA ILE A 34 -15.84 26.66 6.94
C ILE A 34 -15.37 25.49 6.05
N PHE A 35 -14.34 25.76 5.28
CA PHE A 35 -13.65 24.72 4.51
C PHE A 35 -12.97 23.76 5.49
N SER A 36 -13.33 22.48 5.46
CA SER A 36 -12.58 21.44 6.17
C SER A 36 -11.28 21.20 5.42
N LEU A 37 -10.24 21.95 5.74
CA LEU A 37 -8.89 21.83 5.19
C LEU A 37 -8.16 20.56 5.66
N ASN A 38 -8.85 19.64 6.36
CA ASN A 38 -8.17 18.51 7.00
C ASN A 38 -7.55 17.54 5.99
N VAL A 39 -8.23 17.25 4.88
CA VAL A 39 -7.71 16.33 3.84
C VAL A 39 -6.63 17.02 3.02
N GLU A 40 -6.87 18.26 2.62
CA GLU A 40 -5.92 19.07 1.86
C GLU A 40 -4.67 19.38 2.69
N LEU A 41 -4.82 19.67 3.99
CA LEU A 41 -3.69 19.91 4.89
C LEU A 41 -2.85 18.64 5.08
N LYS A 42 -3.48 17.47 5.22
CA LYS A 42 -2.79 16.17 5.29
C LYS A 42 -2.01 15.89 4.01
N LEU A 43 -2.62 16.15 2.85
CA LEU A 43 -1.96 15.98 1.56
C LEU A 43 -0.77 16.95 1.41
N LEU A 44 -0.94 18.23 1.77
CA LEU A 44 0.13 19.21 1.76
C LEU A 44 1.27 18.83 2.71
N LEU A 45 0.97 18.35 3.92
CA LEU A 45 1.98 17.89 4.87
C LEU A 45 2.73 16.66 4.35
N SER A 46 2.03 15.70 3.74
CA SER A 46 2.67 14.53 3.10
C SER A 46 3.60 14.97 1.97
N LEU A 47 3.14 15.89 1.12
CA LEU A 47 3.93 16.46 0.04
C LEU A 47 5.14 17.23 0.59
N ALA A 48 4.97 17.99 1.68
CA ALA A 48 6.05 18.71 2.34
C ALA A 48 7.12 17.76 2.87
N VAL A 49 6.75 16.62 3.47
CA VAL A 49 7.70 15.59 3.90
C VAL A 49 8.48 15.04 2.71
N LEU A 50 7.78 14.71 1.61
CA LEU A 50 8.44 14.22 0.39
C LEU A 50 9.38 15.27 -0.20
N MET A 51 8.95 16.51 -0.34
CA MET A 51 9.78 17.59 -0.88
C MET A 51 10.99 17.88 0.03
N PHE A 52 10.79 17.89 1.35
CA PHE A 52 11.87 18.11 2.30
C PHE A 52 12.92 16.99 2.23
N THR A 53 12.49 15.73 2.22
CA THR A 53 13.41 14.59 2.13
C THR A 53 14.10 14.50 0.79
N THR A 54 13.40 14.84 -0.31
CA THR A 54 14.01 14.93 -1.65
C THR A 54 14.98 16.09 -1.73
N GLY A 55 14.63 17.27 -1.18
CA GLY A 55 15.51 18.43 -1.13
C GLY A 55 16.80 18.16 -0.35
N ILE A 56 16.72 17.47 0.78
CA ILE A 56 17.90 16.99 1.51
C ILE A 56 18.73 16.06 0.63
N GLY A 57 18.12 15.15 -0.10
CA GLY A 57 18.82 14.24 -1.02
C GLY A 57 19.60 14.99 -2.11
N ILE A 58 19.01 16.03 -2.72
CA ILE A 58 19.64 16.87 -3.73
C ILE A 58 20.80 17.68 -3.13
N LEU A 59 20.58 18.33 -1.99
CA LEU A 59 21.63 19.07 -1.27
C LEU A 59 22.83 18.19 -0.93
N ILE A 60 22.57 16.95 -0.56
CA ILE A 60 23.60 15.95 -0.32
C ILE A 60 24.38 15.68 -1.59
N TYR A 61 23.68 15.41 -2.68
CA TYR A 61 24.30 15.08 -3.97
C TYR A 61 25.18 16.22 -4.51
N ASP A 62 24.67 17.47 -4.47
CA ASP A 62 25.35 18.63 -5.04
C ASP A 62 26.55 19.10 -4.22
N ASN A 63 26.55 18.85 -2.88
CA ASN A 63 27.61 19.36 -1.99
C ASN A 63 28.47 18.25 -1.37
N ILE A 64 28.38 17.05 -1.90
CA ILE A 64 29.02 15.86 -1.32
C ILE A 64 30.54 15.97 -1.26
N ASP A 65 31.17 16.64 -2.23
CA ASP A 65 32.60 16.81 -2.33
C ASP A 65 33.14 17.94 -1.41
N SER A 66 32.30 18.92 -1.09
CA SER A 66 32.68 20.08 -0.27
C SER A 66 32.41 19.91 1.22
N ILE A 67 31.32 19.23 1.61
CA ILE A 67 30.90 19.05 3.00
C ILE A 67 31.57 17.83 3.64
N GLY A 68 31.93 16.85 2.83
CA GLY A 68 32.44 15.57 3.29
C GLY A 68 31.34 14.61 3.78
N HIS A 69 31.49 13.35 3.41
CA HIS A 69 30.49 12.31 3.69
C HIS A 69 30.21 12.10 5.18
N ILE A 70 31.22 12.23 6.04
CA ILE A 70 31.09 12.05 7.49
C ILE A 70 30.27 13.18 8.10
N ALA A 71 30.54 14.44 7.72
CA ALA A 71 29.79 15.58 8.23
C ALA A 71 28.32 15.50 7.84
N LEU A 72 28.04 15.06 6.63
CA LEU A 72 26.70 14.83 6.15
C LEU A 72 25.95 13.75 6.94
N LEU A 73 26.58 12.60 7.17
CA LEU A 73 26.03 11.55 8.02
C LEU A 73 25.78 12.03 9.44
N ALA A 74 26.70 12.84 10.00
CA ALA A 74 26.53 13.40 11.31
C ALA A 74 25.31 14.35 11.39
N ILE A 75 25.12 15.21 10.39
CA ILE A 75 23.96 16.10 10.31
C ILE A 75 22.66 15.29 10.21
N LEU A 76 22.60 14.30 9.30
CA LEU A 76 21.44 13.41 9.16
C LEU A 76 21.12 12.70 10.47
N PHE A 77 22.13 12.18 11.15
CA PHE A 77 21.96 11.51 12.43
C PHE A 77 21.41 12.45 13.51
N ILE A 78 21.98 13.66 13.65
CA ILE A 78 21.53 14.65 14.62
C ILE A 78 20.07 15.05 14.38
N VAL A 79 19.71 15.34 13.11
CA VAL A 79 18.33 15.72 12.75
C VAL A 79 17.38 14.56 13.04
N THR A 80 17.75 13.34 12.68
CA THR A 80 16.96 12.13 12.95
C THR A 80 16.73 11.93 14.45
N CYS A 81 17.79 12.03 15.25
CA CYS A 81 17.69 11.94 16.70
C CYS A 81 16.82 13.05 17.28
N GLY A 82 16.92 14.27 16.80
CA GLY A 82 16.06 15.39 17.19
C GLY A 82 14.59 15.14 16.90
N CYS A 83 14.28 14.62 15.72
CA CYS A 83 12.91 14.22 15.36
C CYS A 83 12.38 13.11 16.28
N PHE A 84 13.17 12.05 16.52
CA PHE A 84 12.75 10.98 17.44
C PHE A 84 12.59 11.47 18.88
N TYR A 85 13.50 12.32 19.37
CA TYR A 85 13.35 12.92 20.70
C TYR A 85 12.01 13.67 20.82
N TYR A 86 11.67 14.49 19.83
CA TYR A 86 10.38 15.17 19.79
C TYR A 86 9.20 14.17 19.78
N CYS A 87 9.29 13.11 18.96
CA CYS A 87 8.25 12.09 18.87
C CYS A 87 8.04 11.35 20.20
N PHE A 88 9.10 10.90 20.85
CA PHE A 88 9.01 10.20 22.15
C PHE A 88 8.47 11.10 23.27
N LYS A 89 8.83 12.38 23.26
CA LYS A 89 8.37 13.34 24.28
C LYS A 89 6.88 13.62 24.15
N ASN A 90 6.33 13.64 22.93
CA ASN A 90 4.93 14.04 22.65
C ASN A 90 4.02 12.83 22.35
N SER A 91 4.54 11.60 22.36
CA SER A 91 3.75 10.40 22.13
C SER A 91 3.12 9.88 23.41
N LYS A 92 1.95 9.23 23.27
CA LYS A 92 1.29 8.50 24.38
C LYS A 92 1.92 7.12 24.66
N GLY A 93 3.00 6.78 23.94
CA GLY A 93 3.62 5.47 23.99
C GLY A 93 2.83 4.38 23.29
N PHE A 94 3.27 3.14 23.43
CA PHE A 94 2.65 1.98 22.79
C PHE A 94 1.23 1.75 23.33
N GLN A 95 0.25 1.68 22.42
CA GLN A 95 -1.14 1.34 22.69
C GLN A 95 -1.56 0.15 21.81
N LYS A 96 -2.40 -0.77 22.35
CA LYS A 96 -2.91 -1.90 21.57
C LYS A 96 -3.97 -1.49 20.54
N ASN A 97 -4.82 -0.53 20.91
CA ASN A 97 -5.90 -0.04 20.08
C ASN A 97 -5.44 1.16 19.23
N GLU A 98 -6.27 1.55 18.26
CA GLU A 98 -6.05 2.75 17.47
C GLU A 98 -6.07 3.98 18.38
N THR A 99 -5.00 4.78 18.27
CA THR A 99 -4.90 6.05 18.99
C THR A 99 -5.11 7.19 18.00
N THR A 100 -6.10 8.02 18.26
CA THR A 100 -6.18 9.30 17.57
C THR A 100 -5.08 10.20 18.09
N SER A 101 -4.16 10.58 17.23
CA SER A 101 -3.16 11.58 17.55
C SER A 101 -3.84 12.92 17.81
N GLU A 102 -3.56 13.56 18.93
CA GLU A 102 -4.09 14.89 19.26
C GLU A 102 -3.58 15.97 18.29
N SER A 103 -2.43 15.70 17.68
CA SER A 103 -1.81 16.58 16.70
C SER A 103 -1.43 15.81 15.43
N PRO A 104 -2.01 16.14 14.28
CA PRO A 104 -1.58 15.60 13.00
C PRO A 104 -0.07 15.82 12.74
N PHE A 105 0.51 16.88 13.30
CA PHE A 105 1.91 17.20 13.16
C PHE A 105 2.84 16.08 13.69
N LEU A 106 2.47 15.43 14.79
CA LEU A 106 3.26 14.32 15.35
C LEU A 106 3.37 13.15 14.35
N GLU A 107 2.29 12.80 13.64
CA GLU A 107 2.31 11.73 12.65
C GLU A 107 3.32 12.00 11.52
N TYR A 108 3.42 13.26 11.09
CA TYR A 108 4.36 13.64 10.02
C TYR A 108 5.81 13.73 10.52
N VAL A 109 6.03 14.14 11.77
CA VAL A 109 7.39 14.11 12.35
C VAL A 109 7.87 12.67 12.50
N VAL A 110 7.01 11.73 12.90
CA VAL A 110 7.33 10.30 12.96
C VAL A 110 7.67 9.76 11.56
N LEU A 111 6.87 10.12 10.55
CA LEU A 111 7.14 9.74 9.17
C LEU A 111 8.48 10.31 8.68
N THR A 112 8.74 11.59 8.94
CA THR A 112 10.01 12.24 8.60
C THR A 112 11.21 11.56 9.27
N ALA A 113 11.12 11.31 10.58
CA ALA A 113 12.17 10.62 11.33
C ALA A 113 12.47 9.23 10.75
N ASN A 114 11.42 8.48 10.39
CA ASN A 114 11.56 7.17 9.79
C ASN A 114 12.20 7.23 8.40
N VAL A 115 11.78 8.16 7.54
CA VAL A 115 12.35 8.35 6.19
C VAL A 115 13.81 8.77 6.27
N LEU A 116 14.15 9.69 7.18
CA LEU A 116 15.55 10.09 7.42
C LEU A 116 16.41 8.92 7.91
N THR A 117 15.84 8.02 8.73
CA THR A 117 16.52 6.77 9.13
C THR A 117 16.82 5.88 7.93
N CYS A 118 15.84 5.70 7.04
CA CYS A 118 16.04 4.93 5.80
C CYS A 118 17.13 5.56 4.92
N ILE A 119 17.10 6.88 4.76
CA ILE A 119 18.13 7.62 3.99
C ILE A 119 19.51 7.46 4.64
N PHE A 120 19.61 7.61 5.96
CA PHE A 120 20.86 7.47 6.68
C PHE A 120 21.49 6.09 6.49
N ILE A 121 20.69 5.02 6.67
CA ILE A 121 21.16 3.63 6.54
C ILE A 121 21.50 3.31 5.08
N GLY A 122 20.67 3.75 4.14
CA GLY A 122 20.93 3.58 2.71
C GLY A 122 22.21 4.28 2.25
N TYR A 123 22.44 5.51 2.73
CA TYR A 123 23.66 6.26 2.43
C TYR A 123 24.92 5.62 3.05
N LEU A 124 24.78 5.10 4.26
CA LEU A 124 25.85 4.36 4.96
C LEU A 124 26.26 3.11 4.17
N GLN A 125 25.29 2.37 3.62
CA GLN A 125 25.58 1.24 2.73
C GLN A 125 26.18 1.68 1.42
N PHE A 126 25.63 2.71 0.78
CA PHE A 126 26.09 3.18 -0.54
C PHE A 126 27.53 3.66 -0.51
N LYS A 127 27.92 4.41 0.55
CA LYS A 127 29.25 5.06 0.61
C LYS A 127 30.31 4.21 1.30
N TYR A 128 29.92 3.50 2.35
CA TYR A 128 30.88 2.79 3.21
C TYR A 128 30.72 1.28 3.17
N GLU A 129 29.78 0.76 2.35
CA GLU A 129 29.49 -0.67 2.26
C GLU A 129 29.36 -1.33 3.67
N ALA A 130 28.67 -0.63 4.58
CA ALA A 130 28.60 -1.01 5.99
C ALA A 130 28.10 -2.43 6.23
N PHE A 131 27.34 -2.99 5.31
CA PHE A 131 26.85 -4.37 5.32
C PHE A 131 27.56 -5.25 4.26
N GLY A 132 28.63 -4.75 3.65
CA GLY A 132 29.37 -5.44 2.59
C GLY A 132 28.48 -5.74 1.37
N THR A 133 28.61 -6.93 0.81
CA THR A 133 27.83 -7.41 -0.33
C THR A 133 26.39 -7.85 0.02
N HIS A 134 26.00 -7.78 1.30
CA HIS A 134 24.69 -8.20 1.77
C HIS A 134 23.67 -7.05 1.64
N TYR A 135 23.33 -6.66 0.42
CA TYR A 135 22.38 -5.57 0.13
C TYR A 135 21.00 -5.78 0.80
N GLY A 136 20.60 -7.03 1.03
CA GLY A 136 19.38 -7.33 1.78
C GLY A 136 19.39 -6.77 3.21
N LEU A 137 20.55 -6.74 3.90
CA LEU A 137 20.63 -6.16 5.25
C LEU A 137 20.41 -4.65 5.24
N ALA A 138 20.83 -3.96 4.18
CA ALA A 138 20.60 -2.52 4.03
C ALA A 138 19.12 -2.16 3.92
N THR A 139 18.27 -3.09 3.48
CA THR A 139 16.81 -2.91 3.47
C THR A 139 16.15 -3.47 4.73
N LEU A 140 16.68 -4.56 5.31
CA LEU A 140 16.10 -5.19 6.50
C LEU A 140 16.22 -4.32 7.74
N VAL A 141 17.38 -3.70 7.97
CA VAL A 141 17.62 -2.89 9.19
C VAL A 141 16.63 -1.70 9.26
N PRO A 142 16.48 -0.84 8.23
CA PRO A 142 15.48 0.23 8.27
C PRO A 142 14.05 -0.31 8.32
N THR A 143 13.78 -1.48 7.74
CA THR A 143 12.48 -2.14 7.83
C THR A 143 12.10 -2.50 9.26
N ILE A 144 13.02 -3.09 10.04
CA ILE A 144 12.79 -3.43 11.44
C ILE A 144 12.53 -2.15 12.26
N VAL A 145 13.32 -1.09 12.05
CA VAL A 145 13.09 0.20 12.69
C VAL A 145 11.72 0.76 12.34
N SER A 146 11.34 0.69 11.05
CA SER A 146 10.04 1.17 10.58
C SER A 146 8.89 0.41 11.21
N PHE A 147 8.96 -0.92 11.35
CA PHE A 147 7.95 -1.70 12.08
C PHE A 147 7.86 -1.26 13.55
N GLY A 148 9.00 -1.12 14.23
CA GLY A 148 9.03 -0.62 15.61
C GLY A 148 8.34 0.74 15.74
N CYS A 149 8.69 1.69 14.88
CA CYS A 149 8.09 3.02 14.85
C CYS A 149 6.59 2.98 14.53
N ALA A 150 6.18 2.20 13.52
CA ALA A 150 4.77 2.08 13.14
C ALA A 150 3.90 1.57 14.30
N TYR A 151 4.35 0.53 14.99
CA TYR A 151 3.61 -0.05 16.10
C TYR A 151 3.66 0.82 17.37
N TYR A 152 4.81 1.45 17.65
CA TYR A 152 4.96 2.29 18.84
C TYR A 152 4.16 3.59 18.74
N PHE A 153 4.26 4.29 17.59
CA PHE A 153 3.62 5.58 17.35
C PHE A 153 2.25 5.49 16.67
N ASP A 154 1.76 4.29 16.37
CA ASP A 154 0.48 4.06 15.71
C ASP A 154 0.35 4.73 14.33
N ASN A 155 1.39 4.63 13.51
CA ASN A 155 1.47 5.35 12.24
C ASN A 155 1.31 4.42 11.03
N LYS A 156 0.18 4.56 10.30
CA LYS A 156 -0.13 3.76 9.09
C LYS A 156 0.84 4.04 7.94
N SER A 157 1.30 5.29 7.78
CA SER A 157 2.25 5.66 6.71
C SER A 157 3.62 5.01 6.91
N VAL A 158 4.10 4.99 8.16
CA VAL A 158 5.35 4.30 8.50
C VAL A 158 5.21 2.79 8.34
N LEU A 159 4.04 2.23 8.68
CA LEU A 159 3.75 0.81 8.42
C LEU A 159 3.84 0.48 6.92
N THR A 160 3.32 1.35 6.06
CA THR A 160 3.43 1.19 4.60
C THR A 160 4.90 1.10 4.17
N ILE A 161 5.77 1.98 4.68
CA ILE A 161 7.22 1.92 4.44
C ILE A 161 7.81 0.61 4.95
N ALA A 162 7.42 0.16 6.15
CA ALA A 162 7.91 -1.09 6.73
C ALA A 162 7.55 -2.31 5.87
N VAL A 163 6.31 -2.41 5.41
CA VAL A 163 5.87 -3.54 4.57
C VAL A 163 6.54 -3.48 3.18
N THR A 164 6.70 -2.27 2.62
CA THR A 164 7.45 -2.08 1.36
C THR A 164 8.92 -2.51 1.52
N GLY A 165 9.56 -2.11 2.61
CA GLY A 165 10.94 -2.51 2.92
C GLY A 165 11.08 -4.02 3.11
N LEU A 166 10.10 -4.68 3.72
CA LEU A 166 10.07 -6.14 3.86
C LEU A 166 9.95 -6.83 2.49
N ALA A 167 9.09 -6.31 1.61
CA ALA A 167 8.97 -6.84 0.25
C ALA A 167 10.26 -6.64 -0.56
N ALA A 168 10.90 -5.48 -0.43
CA ALA A 168 12.19 -5.20 -1.04
C ALA A 168 13.29 -6.12 -0.50
N TYR A 169 13.32 -6.37 0.81
CA TYR A 169 14.26 -7.32 1.40
C TYR A 169 14.10 -8.72 0.82
N VAL A 170 12.88 -9.23 0.72
CA VAL A 170 12.60 -10.55 0.14
C VAL A 170 13.05 -10.60 -1.33
N GLY A 171 12.73 -9.57 -2.12
CA GLY A 171 13.17 -9.46 -3.52
C GLY A 171 14.70 -9.50 -3.65
N LEU A 172 15.40 -8.63 -2.92
CA LEU A 172 16.87 -8.56 -2.96
C LEU A 172 17.56 -9.81 -2.42
N SER A 173 16.94 -10.54 -1.50
CA SER A 173 17.51 -11.79 -0.94
C SER A 173 17.38 -12.96 -1.88
N VAL A 174 16.35 -12.98 -2.74
CA VAL A 174 16.07 -14.11 -3.64
C VAL A 174 16.76 -13.91 -5.00
N THR A 175 16.80 -12.68 -5.51
CA THR A 175 17.32 -12.38 -6.84
C THR A 175 18.30 -11.18 -6.85
N PRO A 176 19.38 -11.23 -6.06
CA PRO A 176 20.28 -10.08 -5.97
C PRO A 176 21.01 -9.80 -7.30
N GLN A 177 21.30 -10.82 -8.08
CA GLN A 177 22.05 -10.68 -9.35
C GLN A 177 21.17 -10.23 -10.51
N ASP A 178 19.90 -10.64 -10.55
CA ASP A 178 18.97 -10.29 -11.62
C ASP A 178 18.51 -8.82 -11.53
N ILE A 179 18.54 -8.24 -10.32
CA ILE A 179 18.19 -6.83 -10.09
C ILE A 179 19.33 -5.89 -10.52
N PHE A 180 20.59 -6.31 -10.35
CA PHE A 180 21.77 -5.50 -10.67
C PHE A 180 22.33 -5.74 -12.07
N ASN A 181 21.98 -6.87 -12.71
CA ASN A 181 22.33 -7.15 -14.08
C ASN A 181 21.13 -6.81 -14.98
N ASP A 182 21.37 -6.10 -16.08
CA ASP A 182 20.37 -5.71 -17.11
C ASP A 182 19.73 -6.91 -17.86
N ASN A 183 19.83 -8.11 -17.31
CA ASN A 183 19.19 -9.31 -17.87
C ASN A 183 17.67 -9.23 -17.60
N ASN A 184 16.92 -9.03 -18.69
CA ASN A 184 15.45 -8.89 -18.73
C ASN A 184 14.65 -10.11 -18.20
N ASN A 185 15.28 -11.05 -17.50
CA ASN A 185 14.65 -12.26 -16.97
C ASN A 185 14.02 -12.09 -15.58
N PHE A 186 13.91 -10.86 -15.08
CA PHE A 186 13.30 -10.55 -13.79
C PHE A 186 11.84 -11.06 -13.69
N TYR A 187 11.09 -10.96 -14.79
CA TYR A 187 9.68 -11.36 -14.84
C TYR A 187 9.45 -12.88 -14.80
N ALA A 188 10.44 -13.68 -15.15
CA ALA A 188 10.32 -15.14 -15.23
C ALA A 188 10.97 -15.88 -14.05
N ASN A 189 11.41 -15.17 -13.00
CA ASN A 189 12.07 -15.81 -11.86
C ASN A 189 11.05 -16.47 -10.92
N GLN A 190 10.91 -17.79 -11.05
CA GLN A 190 10.00 -18.59 -10.24
C GLN A 190 10.28 -18.50 -8.74
N SER A 191 11.55 -18.47 -8.33
CA SER A 191 11.93 -18.37 -6.92
C SER A 191 11.41 -17.08 -6.30
N LEU A 192 11.46 -15.97 -7.03
CA LEU A 192 10.90 -14.68 -6.59
C LEU A 192 9.38 -14.77 -6.43
N SER A 193 8.69 -15.40 -7.36
CA SER A 193 7.24 -15.54 -7.34
C SER A 193 6.77 -16.43 -6.17
N TYR A 194 7.43 -17.54 -5.90
CA TYR A 194 7.13 -18.37 -4.72
C TYR A 194 7.38 -17.60 -3.41
N SER A 195 8.47 -16.85 -3.34
CA SER A 195 8.79 -16.00 -2.17
C SER A 195 7.76 -14.90 -1.98
N ALA A 196 7.28 -14.29 -3.06
CA ALA A 196 6.22 -13.26 -3.04
C ALA A 196 4.88 -13.87 -2.56
N VAL A 197 4.48 -15.04 -3.06
CA VAL A 197 3.30 -15.76 -2.58
C VAL A 197 3.44 -16.09 -1.09
N PHE A 198 4.59 -16.60 -0.67
CA PHE A 198 4.86 -16.93 0.73
C PHE A 198 4.77 -15.69 1.62
N LEU A 199 5.38 -14.57 1.22
CA LEU A 199 5.28 -13.29 1.93
C LEU A 199 3.83 -12.83 2.05
N SER A 200 3.04 -12.90 0.96
CA SER A 200 1.63 -12.52 0.99
C SER A 200 0.84 -13.38 1.99
N VAL A 201 1.06 -14.69 2.00
CA VAL A 201 0.42 -15.60 2.98
C VAL A 201 0.82 -15.22 4.41
N LEU A 202 2.09 -14.89 4.66
CA LEU A 202 2.54 -14.42 5.98
C LEU A 202 1.84 -13.14 6.41
N LEU A 203 1.65 -12.16 5.51
CA LEU A 203 0.94 -10.92 5.81
C LEU A 203 -0.54 -11.18 6.16
N VAL A 204 -1.19 -12.10 5.44
CA VAL A 204 -2.57 -12.53 5.74
C VAL A 204 -2.64 -13.24 7.09
N LEU A 205 -1.72 -14.16 7.38
CA LEU A 205 -1.66 -14.86 8.66
C LEU A 205 -1.40 -13.89 9.81
N TRP A 206 -0.50 -12.92 9.62
CA TRP A 206 -0.25 -11.88 10.61
C TRP A 206 -1.50 -11.06 10.88
N THR A 207 -2.25 -10.69 9.85
CA THR A 207 -3.52 -9.97 10.00
C THR A 207 -4.53 -10.78 10.82
N THR A 208 -4.70 -12.07 10.52
CA THR A 208 -5.63 -12.95 11.28
C THR A 208 -5.18 -13.13 12.72
N TYR A 209 -3.88 -13.23 12.97
CA TYR A 209 -3.31 -13.30 14.32
C TYR A 209 -3.52 -11.98 15.08
N SER A 210 -3.27 -10.83 14.44
CA SER A 210 -3.53 -9.50 15.00
C SER A 210 -4.98 -9.34 15.49
N TYR A 211 -5.95 -9.87 14.74
CA TYR A 211 -7.34 -9.88 15.17
C TYR A 211 -7.57 -10.73 16.42
N LYS A 212 -6.94 -11.91 16.51
CA LYS A 212 -7.09 -12.80 17.69
C LYS A 212 -6.56 -12.18 18.96
N ILE A 213 -5.46 -11.45 18.90
CA ILE A 213 -4.82 -10.81 20.07
C ILE A 213 -5.26 -9.35 20.30
N ASN A 214 -6.17 -8.84 19.45
CA ASN A 214 -6.63 -7.45 19.44
C ASN A 214 -5.47 -6.45 19.43
N LEU A 215 -4.47 -6.70 18.56
CA LEU A 215 -3.28 -5.85 18.42
C LEU A 215 -3.37 -5.04 17.13
N LYS A 216 -3.56 -3.72 17.23
CA LYS A 216 -3.52 -2.80 16.08
C LYS A 216 -4.39 -3.29 14.90
N THR A 217 -5.62 -3.70 15.17
CA THR A 217 -6.53 -4.27 14.16
C THR A 217 -6.78 -3.34 12.97
N HIS A 218 -6.66 -2.03 13.16
CA HIS A 218 -6.78 -1.01 12.11
C HIS A 218 -5.60 -1.03 11.10
N PHE A 219 -4.50 -1.74 11.38
CA PHE A 219 -3.40 -1.98 10.44
C PHE A 219 -3.72 -3.08 9.42
N ALA A 220 -4.79 -3.85 9.66
CA ALA A 220 -5.20 -4.97 8.81
C ALA A 220 -5.35 -4.56 7.34
N LEU A 221 -5.96 -3.39 7.08
CA LEU A 221 -6.15 -2.91 5.71
C LEU A 221 -4.82 -2.73 4.96
N VAL A 222 -3.79 -2.20 5.62
CA VAL A 222 -2.46 -2.02 5.02
C VAL A 222 -1.88 -3.37 4.64
N TYR A 223 -1.84 -4.33 5.57
CA TYR A 223 -1.31 -5.67 5.32
C TYR A 223 -2.07 -6.40 4.20
N LEU A 224 -3.41 -6.34 4.22
CA LEU A 224 -4.23 -7.00 3.21
C LEU A 224 -4.07 -6.36 1.82
N THR A 225 -3.91 -5.04 1.75
CA THR A 225 -3.66 -4.36 0.48
C THR A 225 -2.32 -4.80 -0.13
N PHE A 226 -1.25 -4.81 0.66
CA PHE A 226 0.05 -5.31 0.19
C PHE A 226 -0.01 -6.78 -0.18
N ALA A 227 -0.64 -7.63 0.63
CA ALA A 227 -0.79 -9.04 0.34
C ALA A 227 -1.52 -9.27 -0.99
N LEU A 228 -2.60 -8.53 -1.25
CA LEU A 228 -3.32 -8.59 -2.53
C LEU A 228 -2.43 -8.24 -3.72
N HIS A 229 -1.71 -7.11 -3.63
CA HIS A 229 -0.84 -6.68 -4.73
C HIS A 229 0.30 -7.67 -4.98
N ILE A 230 0.98 -8.10 -3.93
CA ILE A 230 2.14 -9.00 -4.04
C ILE A 230 1.72 -10.35 -4.65
N ILE A 231 0.67 -10.99 -4.13
CA ILE A 231 0.23 -12.30 -4.63
C ILE A 231 -0.31 -12.22 -6.05
N SER A 232 -1.09 -11.17 -6.35
CA SER A 232 -1.70 -11.03 -7.67
C SER A 232 -0.66 -10.76 -8.75
N VAL A 233 0.31 -9.86 -8.49
CA VAL A 233 1.41 -9.59 -9.44
C VAL A 233 2.26 -10.83 -9.65
N ALA A 234 2.62 -11.56 -8.59
CA ALA A 234 3.39 -12.80 -8.70
C ALA A 234 2.65 -13.86 -9.53
N CYS A 235 1.35 -14.04 -9.30
CA CYS A 235 0.54 -14.99 -10.06
C CYS A 235 0.43 -14.58 -11.53
N ILE A 236 0.09 -13.32 -11.81
CA ILE A 236 -0.06 -12.82 -13.18
C ILE A 236 1.24 -12.93 -13.97
N SER A 237 2.37 -12.59 -13.37
CA SER A 237 3.70 -12.73 -14.00
C SER A 237 3.98 -14.17 -14.45
N ASN A 238 3.65 -15.16 -13.62
CA ASN A 238 3.86 -16.58 -13.97
C ASN A 238 2.78 -17.13 -14.91
N MET A 239 1.58 -16.57 -14.90
CA MET A 239 0.55 -16.94 -15.86
C MET A 239 0.90 -16.53 -17.28
N VAL A 240 1.70 -15.49 -17.47
CA VAL A 240 2.18 -15.03 -18.80
C VAL A 240 3.40 -15.83 -19.26
N GLY A 241 4.18 -16.42 -18.35
CA GLY A 241 5.36 -17.24 -18.68
C GLY A 241 5.04 -18.54 -19.41
N ASP A 242 5.99 -19.11 -20.13
CA ASP A 242 5.78 -20.31 -20.99
C ASP A 242 5.81 -21.65 -20.25
N GLU A 243 5.97 -21.66 -18.93
CA GLU A 243 6.10 -22.86 -18.15
C GLU A 243 4.77 -23.49 -17.72
N LEU A 244 4.78 -24.81 -17.48
CA LEU A 244 3.60 -25.60 -17.09
C LEU A 244 2.98 -25.15 -15.74
N THR A 245 3.69 -24.28 -15.02
CA THR A 245 3.29 -23.74 -13.70
C THR A 245 2.13 -22.74 -13.76
N TRP A 246 1.76 -22.24 -14.93
CA TRP A 246 0.67 -21.26 -15.09
C TRP A 246 -0.66 -21.72 -14.49
N LEU A 247 -0.99 -23.02 -14.61
CA LEU A 247 -2.21 -23.56 -14.00
C LEU A 247 -2.21 -23.45 -12.48
N PHE A 248 -1.07 -23.75 -11.85
CA PHE A 248 -0.91 -23.62 -10.40
C PHE A 248 -1.11 -22.17 -9.93
N PHE A 249 -0.48 -21.22 -10.61
CA PHE A 249 -0.63 -19.79 -10.28
C PHE A 249 -2.03 -19.27 -10.59
N THR A 250 -2.72 -19.80 -11.60
CA THR A 250 -4.13 -19.50 -11.86
C THR A 250 -5.02 -19.94 -10.69
N LEU A 251 -4.80 -21.13 -10.14
CA LEU A 251 -5.55 -21.62 -8.98
C LEU A 251 -5.29 -20.76 -7.73
N ILE A 252 -4.02 -20.37 -7.51
CA ILE A 252 -3.67 -19.44 -6.42
C ILE A 252 -4.38 -18.09 -6.59
N LEU A 253 -4.37 -17.52 -7.80
CA LEU A 253 -5.04 -16.25 -8.07
C LEU A 253 -6.55 -16.35 -7.87
N ALA A 254 -7.18 -17.43 -8.31
CA ALA A 254 -8.61 -17.66 -8.08
C ALA A 254 -8.94 -17.79 -6.59
N GLY A 255 -8.19 -18.60 -5.86
CA GLY A 255 -8.36 -18.76 -4.41
C GLY A 255 -8.13 -17.47 -3.63
N SER A 256 -7.08 -16.71 -3.97
CA SER A 256 -6.79 -15.40 -3.38
C SER A 256 -7.90 -14.39 -3.68
N SER A 257 -8.43 -14.38 -4.90
CA SER A 257 -9.55 -13.49 -5.28
C SER A 257 -10.79 -13.74 -4.43
N VAL A 258 -11.13 -15.01 -4.17
CA VAL A 258 -12.25 -15.37 -3.26
C VAL A 258 -11.98 -14.91 -1.82
N TYR A 259 -10.76 -15.06 -1.34
CA TYR A 259 -10.37 -14.60 -0.01
C TYR A 259 -10.49 -13.07 0.10
N PHE A 260 -9.88 -12.33 -0.83
CA PHE A 260 -9.88 -10.86 -0.81
C PHE A 260 -11.26 -10.27 -1.10
N TYR A 261 -12.12 -10.98 -1.84
CA TYR A 261 -13.53 -10.62 -1.96
C TYR A 261 -14.20 -10.58 -0.57
N LYS A 262 -14.07 -11.63 0.24
CA LYS A 262 -14.61 -11.66 1.60
C LYS A 262 -13.95 -10.61 2.50
N ALA A 263 -12.63 -10.48 2.42
CA ALA A 263 -11.86 -9.51 3.20
C ALA A 263 -12.26 -8.06 2.89
N SER A 264 -12.57 -7.72 1.63
CA SER A 264 -13.00 -6.38 1.24
C SER A 264 -14.33 -5.98 1.89
N TYR A 265 -15.27 -6.92 2.00
CA TYR A 265 -16.51 -6.68 2.73
C TYR A 265 -16.30 -6.56 4.25
N GLN A 266 -15.45 -7.39 4.84
CA GLN A 266 -15.11 -7.29 6.25
C GLN A 266 -14.45 -5.96 6.61
N GLN A 267 -13.53 -5.48 5.74
CA GLN A 267 -12.83 -4.20 5.92
C GLN A 267 -13.66 -3.00 5.45
N LYS A 268 -14.81 -3.22 4.82
CA LYS A 268 -15.61 -2.17 4.15
C LYS A 268 -14.76 -1.29 3.22
N SER A 269 -13.78 -1.88 2.54
CA SER A 269 -12.79 -1.17 1.74
C SER A 269 -13.07 -1.30 0.25
N ILE A 270 -13.48 -0.18 -0.37
CA ILE A 270 -13.70 -0.08 -1.81
C ILE A 270 -12.39 -0.31 -2.57
N SER A 271 -11.28 0.22 -2.07
CA SER A 271 -9.96 0.08 -2.69
C SER A 271 -9.57 -1.39 -2.83
N LEU A 272 -9.66 -2.16 -1.73
CA LEU A 272 -9.35 -3.59 -1.73
C LEU A 272 -10.25 -4.37 -2.71
N TYR A 273 -11.54 -4.02 -2.77
CA TYR A 273 -12.51 -4.65 -3.68
C TYR A 273 -12.17 -4.37 -5.14
N VAL A 274 -11.89 -3.10 -5.48
CA VAL A 274 -11.58 -2.68 -6.86
C VAL A 274 -10.31 -3.34 -7.38
N PHE A 275 -9.23 -3.31 -6.60
CA PHE A 275 -7.99 -3.96 -7.02
C PHE A 275 -8.14 -5.48 -7.15
N MET A 276 -8.88 -6.12 -6.25
CA MET A 276 -9.17 -7.56 -6.36
C MET A 276 -9.89 -7.88 -7.68
N ILE A 277 -10.92 -7.10 -8.06
CA ILE A 277 -11.64 -7.32 -9.33
C ILE A 277 -10.72 -7.09 -10.52
N ILE A 278 -9.88 -6.04 -10.49
CA ILE A 278 -8.94 -5.75 -11.59
C ILE A 278 -8.00 -6.94 -11.79
N TYR A 279 -7.38 -7.45 -10.73
CA TYR A 279 -6.47 -8.59 -10.84
C TYR A 279 -7.18 -9.87 -11.26
N ALA A 280 -8.39 -10.14 -10.75
CA ALA A 280 -9.19 -11.29 -11.17
C ALA A 280 -9.56 -11.18 -12.66
N PHE A 281 -9.90 -9.99 -13.14
CA PHE A 281 -10.22 -9.74 -14.55
C PHE A 281 -8.98 -9.93 -15.43
N ILE A 282 -7.82 -9.41 -15.06
CA ILE A 282 -6.56 -9.61 -15.78
C ILE A 282 -6.25 -11.11 -15.86
N GLY A 283 -6.31 -11.83 -14.74
CA GLY A 283 -6.06 -13.26 -14.69
C GLY A 283 -7.03 -14.06 -15.55
N LEU A 284 -8.32 -13.70 -15.55
CA LEU A 284 -9.32 -14.32 -16.42
C LEU A 284 -8.99 -14.11 -17.90
N ASN A 285 -8.58 -12.91 -18.31
CA ASN A 285 -8.20 -12.63 -19.69
C ASN A 285 -6.96 -13.43 -20.13
N ILE A 286 -5.95 -13.53 -19.27
CA ILE A 286 -4.76 -14.34 -19.55
C ILE A 286 -5.15 -15.82 -19.69
N LEU A 287 -6.02 -16.33 -18.81
CA LEU A 287 -6.52 -17.69 -18.88
C LEU A 287 -7.26 -17.95 -20.19
N LEU A 288 -8.17 -17.04 -20.60
CA LEU A 288 -8.90 -17.15 -21.86
C LEU A 288 -7.95 -17.14 -23.05
N PHE A 289 -6.97 -16.23 -23.07
CA PHE A 289 -5.96 -16.18 -24.12
C PHE A 289 -5.17 -17.49 -24.23
N ARG A 290 -4.75 -18.06 -23.10
CA ARG A 290 -4.04 -19.35 -23.04
C ARG A 290 -4.90 -20.51 -23.57
N ILE A 291 -6.19 -20.52 -23.25
CA ILE A 291 -7.12 -21.55 -23.74
C ILE A 291 -7.28 -21.41 -25.25
N PHE A 292 -7.44 -20.19 -25.79
CA PHE A 292 -7.58 -19.94 -27.22
C PHE A 292 -6.30 -20.31 -27.99
N ASP A 293 -5.15 -19.99 -27.46
CA ASP A 293 -3.85 -20.36 -28.04
C ASP A 293 -3.68 -21.89 -28.15
N HIS A 294 -4.20 -22.62 -27.15
CA HIS A 294 -4.12 -24.10 -27.14
C HIS A 294 -5.10 -24.81 -28.07
N ILE A 295 -6.18 -24.15 -28.48
CA ILE A 295 -7.24 -24.75 -29.32
C ILE A 295 -6.98 -24.55 -30.83
N ASP A 296 -5.91 -23.83 -31.20
CA ASP A 296 -5.52 -23.56 -32.60
C ASP A 296 -6.67 -22.96 -33.44
N LEU A 297 -7.18 -21.82 -32.96
CA LEU A 297 -8.35 -21.10 -33.56
C LEU A 297 -7.92 -20.11 -34.63
N ASP A 298 -7.04 -20.48 -35.55
CA ASP A 298 -6.50 -19.57 -36.56
C ASP A 298 -7.59 -18.92 -37.41
N ASP A 299 -8.70 -19.64 -37.71
CA ASP A 299 -9.84 -19.11 -38.45
C ASP A 299 -10.75 -18.16 -37.65
N PHE A 300 -10.61 -18.08 -36.32
CA PHE A 300 -11.49 -17.28 -35.47
C PHE A 300 -10.90 -15.90 -35.08
N TRP A 301 -9.67 -15.58 -35.47
CA TRP A 301 -9.06 -14.30 -35.16
C TRP A 301 -9.84 -13.08 -35.68
N GLU A 302 -10.38 -13.18 -36.88
CA GLU A 302 -11.20 -12.10 -37.46
C GLU A 302 -12.47 -11.85 -36.65
N LEU A 303 -13.09 -12.90 -36.15
CA LEU A 303 -14.30 -12.83 -35.33
C LEU A 303 -14.00 -12.29 -33.92
N LEU A 304 -12.84 -12.63 -33.36
CA LEU A 304 -12.34 -12.08 -32.09
C LEU A 304 -12.13 -10.57 -32.17
N ILE A 305 -11.54 -10.04 -33.24
CA ILE A 305 -11.34 -8.61 -33.47
C ILE A 305 -12.68 -7.86 -33.46
N LEU A 306 -13.73 -8.45 -34.03
CA LEU A 306 -15.06 -7.84 -34.05
C LEU A 306 -15.75 -7.84 -32.69
N ILE A 307 -15.52 -8.88 -31.86
CA ILE A 307 -16.10 -9.03 -30.52
C ILE A 307 -15.38 -8.17 -29.48
N LEU A 308 -14.08 -7.88 -29.65
CA LEU A 308 -13.25 -7.19 -28.69
C LEU A 308 -13.79 -5.82 -28.22
N PRO A 309 -14.33 -4.94 -29.09
CA PRO A 309 -14.94 -3.69 -28.65
C PRO A 309 -16.19 -3.91 -27.78
N ILE A 310 -17.02 -4.89 -28.13
CA ILE A 310 -18.24 -5.22 -27.38
C ILE A 310 -17.87 -5.77 -26.01
N TYR A 311 -16.87 -6.65 -25.96
CA TYR A 311 -16.31 -7.18 -24.73
C TYR A 311 -15.74 -6.06 -23.83
N ALA A 312 -14.99 -5.11 -24.40
CA ALA A 312 -14.42 -3.99 -23.66
C ALA A 312 -15.51 -3.10 -23.04
N ILE A 313 -16.54 -2.75 -23.80
CA ILE A 313 -17.68 -1.95 -23.30
C ILE A 313 -18.43 -2.76 -22.23
N GLY A 314 -18.70 -4.03 -22.47
CA GLY A 314 -19.37 -4.93 -21.53
C GLY A 314 -18.62 -5.05 -20.20
N SER A 315 -17.30 -5.17 -20.25
CA SER A 315 -16.45 -5.25 -19.06
C SER A 315 -16.50 -3.95 -18.24
N ILE A 316 -16.43 -2.77 -18.87
CA ILE A 316 -16.56 -1.48 -18.19
C ILE A 316 -17.92 -1.37 -17.49
N VAL A 317 -19.01 -1.71 -18.18
CA VAL A 317 -20.36 -1.68 -17.59
C VAL A 317 -20.46 -2.65 -16.41
N MET A 318 -19.88 -3.84 -16.53
CA MET A 318 -19.83 -4.83 -15.46
C MET A 318 -19.06 -4.29 -14.24
N PHE A 319 -17.88 -3.68 -14.43
CA PHE A 319 -17.09 -3.04 -13.34
C PHE A 319 -17.90 -1.98 -12.61
N ILE A 320 -18.54 -1.07 -13.34
CA ILE A 320 -19.37 -0.02 -12.74
C ILE A 320 -20.51 -0.62 -11.90
N ARG A 321 -21.17 -1.67 -12.41
CA ARG A 321 -22.27 -2.36 -11.69
C ARG A 321 -21.77 -3.03 -10.41
N LEU A 322 -20.62 -3.72 -10.48
CA LEU A 322 -20.02 -4.40 -9.33
C LEU A 322 -19.64 -3.40 -8.23
N ILE A 323 -19.00 -2.27 -8.59
CA ILE A 323 -18.62 -1.23 -7.64
C ILE A 323 -19.87 -0.58 -7.00
N LYS A 324 -20.89 -0.26 -7.81
CA LYS A 324 -22.15 0.29 -7.29
C LYS A 324 -22.86 -0.69 -6.34
N LYS A 325 -22.87 -1.98 -6.68
CA LYS A 325 -23.45 -3.02 -5.82
C LYS A 325 -22.71 -3.09 -4.48
N PHE A 326 -21.38 -3.16 -4.51
CA PHE A 326 -20.54 -3.19 -3.33
C PHE A 326 -20.80 -1.97 -2.42
N ASN A 327 -20.80 -0.75 -3.00
CA ASN A 327 -21.09 0.47 -2.24
C ASN A 327 -22.47 0.44 -1.56
N LYS A 328 -23.50 -0.06 -2.27
CA LYS A 328 -24.85 -0.19 -1.72
C LYS A 328 -24.92 -1.22 -0.58
N GLU A 329 -24.13 -2.27 -0.64
CA GLU A 329 -24.12 -3.32 0.40
C GLU A 329 -23.34 -2.88 1.65
N ILE A 330 -22.30 -2.08 1.51
CA ILE A 330 -21.52 -1.55 2.65
C ILE A 330 -22.25 -0.42 3.37
N SER A 331 -23.08 0.36 2.65
CA SER A 331 -23.83 1.46 3.22
C SER A 331 -25.10 1.02 4.00
N LYS A 332 -25.41 -0.27 3.97
CA LYS A 332 -26.46 -0.90 4.79
C LYS A 332 -25.88 -1.40 6.11
#